data_2b181a8a63413a0922fe95fc42c3e32f
#
_entry.id   2b181a8a63413a0922fe95fc42c3e32f
#
_cell.length_a   1.000
_cell.length_b   1.000
_cell.length_c   1.000
_cell.angle_alpha   90.00
_cell.angle_beta   90.00
_cell.angle_gamma   90.00
#
_symmetry.space_group_name_H-M   'P 1'
#
loop_
_entity.id
_entity.type
_entity.pdbx_description
1 polymer ?
#
loop_
_entity_poly.entity_id
_entity_poly.type
_entity_poly.pdbx_seq_one_letter_code
_entity_poly.pdbx_strand_id
1 'polypeptide(L)'
;MQNSSVIDWNDLRYFLAVAREGSTLAAGRALRVSQTTVARRIAALEQAVGFPLFDKKQAGYAPTPAGEALLPIAERVEAEARQFADAAGARTREAGGKVRITTEEIYAMGLLAPLLRELHDLHPEILIELDTGQQVRDLGDGEADIALRSFSGEQPAGTVGRSLGRDDWTLYCSRDYAARHGVPASVEELRNHAIVGGGGGNLWIQYQAWLKSLGLEDKVAMHHATSTGLLSAVRSGFGIAVLPCVVADADADLIRCIPPRPSHGRVLWLLTHERIRHEPRIRAVIDFLFERLKKHVASLD
;
A
#
# COMPACT_ATOMS: atom_id res chain seq x y z
N MET A 1 -18.63 35.09 37.83
CA MET A 1 -17.67 35.37 36.74
C MET A 1 -17.12 34.02 36.32
N GLN A 2 -17.64 33.41 35.23
CA GLN A 2 -17.12 32.16 34.66
C GLN A 2 -15.78 32.48 34.03
N ASN A 3 -14.70 31.99 34.65
CA ASN A 3 -13.39 32.00 34.05
C ASN A 3 -13.43 30.94 32.91
N SER A 4 -13.64 31.41 31.70
CA SER A 4 -13.61 30.55 30.51
C SER A 4 -12.16 30.07 30.37
N SER A 5 -11.86 28.90 30.97
CA SER A 5 -10.55 28.27 30.82
C SER A 5 -10.38 27.95 29.34
N VAL A 6 -9.46 28.63 28.69
CA VAL A 6 -9.14 28.42 27.28
C VAL A 6 -8.53 27.03 27.16
N ILE A 7 -9.20 26.13 26.42
CA ILE A 7 -8.68 24.80 26.11
C ILE A 7 -7.40 24.97 25.29
N ASP A 8 -6.27 24.41 25.78
CA ASP A 8 -5.05 24.32 25.00
C ASP A 8 -5.22 23.21 23.94
N TRP A 9 -5.27 23.59 22.67
CA TRP A 9 -5.43 22.66 21.54
C TRP A 9 -4.39 21.55 21.53
N ASN A 10 -3.21 21.81 22.07
CA ASN A 10 -2.15 20.80 22.18
C ASN A 10 -2.55 19.66 23.12
N ASP A 11 -3.42 19.90 24.10
CA ASP A 11 -3.85 18.87 25.06
C ASP A 11 -4.76 17.82 24.41
N LEU A 12 -5.42 18.13 23.27
CA LEU A 12 -6.20 17.15 22.50
C LEU A 12 -5.32 16.03 21.94
N ARG A 13 -4.05 16.29 21.61
CA ARG A 13 -3.11 15.26 21.15
C ARG A 13 -2.84 14.21 22.24
N TYR A 14 -2.74 14.66 23.48
CA TYR A 14 -2.55 13.76 24.62
C TYR A 14 -3.81 12.96 24.91
N PHE A 15 -4.99 13.59 24.79
CA PHE A 15 -6.29 12.94 24.93
C PHE A 15 -6.45 11.80 23.90
N LEU A 16 -6.22 12.08 22.62
CA LEU A 16 -6.28 11.09 21.55
C LEU A 16 -5.26 9.96 21.74
N ALA A 17 -4.03 10.29 22.11
CA ALA A 17 -2.99 9.30 22.34
C ALA A 17 -3.36 8.36 23.52
N VAL A 18 -3.86 8.87 24.63
CA VAL A 18 -4.28 8.04 25.77
C VAL A 18 -5.50 7.20 25.42
N ALA A 19 -6.45 7.72 24.63
CA ALA A 19 -7.61 6.96 24.17
C ALA A 19 -7.23 5.78 23.26
N ARG A 20 -6.27 5.98 22.36
CA ARG A 20 -5.78 4.96 21.42
C ARG A 20 -4.91 3.91 22.10
N GLU A 21 -4.03 4.35 23.00
CA GLU A 21 -3.02 3.50 23.63
C GLU A 21 -3.49 2.84 24.93
N GLY A 22 -4.60 3.30 25.52
CA GLY A 22 -5.16 2.78 26.77
C GLY A 22 -4.33 3.09 28.02
N SER A 23 -3.19 3.79 27.90
CA SER A 23 -2.35 4.15 29.07
C SER A 23 -1.51 5.39 28.84
N THR A 24 -1.24 6.14 29.90
CA THR A 24 -0.36 7.32 29.86
C THR A 24 1.11 6.96 29.56
N LEU A 25 1.53 5.74 29.90
CA LEU A 25 2.88 5.25 29.61
C LEU A 25 3.05 4.99 28.10
N ALA A 26 2.12 4.25 27.49
CA ALA A 26 2.16 3.95 26.06
C ALA A 26 1.95 5.22 25.22
N ALA A 27 1.02 6.09 25.59
CA ALA A 27 0.83 7.40 24.98
C ALA A 27 2.09 8.28 25.06
N GLY A 28 2.82 8.21 26.19
CA GLY A 28 4.10 8.92 26.34
C GLY A 28 5.16 8.43 25.36
N ARG A 29 5.24 7.12 25.15
CA ARG A 29 6.13 6.53 24.13
C ARG A 29 5.74 6.96 22.71
N ALA A 30 4.47 6.88 22.37
CA ALA A 30 3.94 7.29 21.06
C ALA A 30 4.23 8.78 20.77
N LEU A 31 4.07 9.65 21.77
CA LEU A 31 4.29 11.09 21.66
C LEU A 31 5.74 11.53 21.94
N ARG A 32 6.64 10.59 22.30
CA ARG A 32 8.05 10.85 22.68
C ARG A 32 8.19 11.83 23.85
N VAL A 33 7.34 11.69 24.86
CA VAL A 33 7.35 12.49 26.09
C VAL A 33 7.27 11.59 27.33
N SER A 34 7.53 12.14 28.52
CA SER A 34 7.41 11.38 29.77
C SER A 34 5.95 11.08 30.10
N GLN A 35 5.70 9.94 30.80
CA GLN A 35 4.38 9.58 31.32
C GLN A 35 3.79 10.70 32.21
N THR A 36 4.61 11.35 33.02
CA THR A 36 4.19 12.45 33.88
C THR A 36 3.72 13.67 33.08
N THR A 37 4.33 13.94 31.93
CA THR A 37 3.90 14.98 31.01
C THR A 37 2.50 14.67 30.47
N VAL A 38 2.26 13.44 30.02
CA VAL A 38 0.94 13.00 29.52
C VAL A 38 -0.11 13.16 30.61
N ALA A 39 0.16 12.61 31.80
CA ALA A 39 -0.79 12.66 32.93
C ALA A 39 -1.16 14.11 33.31
N ARG A 40 -0.15 15.00 33.34
CA ARG A 40 -0.37 16.44 33.65
C ARG A 40 -1.22 17.13 32.57
N ARG A 41 -0.99 16.81 31.28
CA ARG A 41 -1.76 17.40 30.17
C ARG A 41 -3.20 16.91 30.15
N ILE A 42 -3.44 15.62 30.43
CA ILE A 42 -4.82 15.12 30.61
C ILE A 42 -5.52 15.81 31.77
N ALA A 43 -4.87 15.93 32.94
CA ALA A 43 -5.45 16.60 34.08
C ALA A 43 -5.77 18.08 33.79
N ALA A 44 -4.92 18.78 33.05
CA ALA A 44 -5.17 20.15 32.63
C ALA A 44 -6.38 20.26 31.69
N LEU A 45 -6.52 19.32 30.73
CA LEU A 45 -7.68 19.28 29.84
C LEU A 45 -8.97 18.99 30.61
N GLU A 46 -8.97 17.98 31.51
CA GLU A 46 -10.12 17.66 32.36
C GLU A 46 -10.54 18.85 33.24
N GLN A 47 -9.58 19.58 33.79
CA GLN A 47 -9.84 20.81 34.54
C GLN A 47 -10.45 21.90 33.62
N ALA A 48 -9.97 22.03 32.38
CA ALA A 48 -10.47 23.03 31.44
C ALA A 48 -11.91 22.74 30.98
N VAL A 49 -12.25 21.44 30.73
CA VAL A 49 -13.60 21.04 30.34
C VAL A 49 -14.56 20.89 31.55
N GLY A 50 -14.03 20.72 32.76
CA GLY A 50 -14.81 20.65 34.01
C GLY A 50 -15.32 19.26 34.39
N PHE A 51 -14.91 18.21 33.70
CA PHE A 51 -15.28 16.85 34.01
C PHE A 51 -14.18 15.83 33.59
N PRO A 52 -14.17 14.61 34.19
CA PRO A 52 -13.18 13.60 33.82
C PRO A 52 -13.44 13.05 32.41
N LEU A 53 -12.37 12.87 31.65
CA LEU A 53 -12.39 12.27 30.31
C LEU A 53 -12.01 10.79 30.32
N PHE A 54 -11.32 10.34 31.40
CA PHE A 54 -10.89 8.98 31.57
C PHE A 54 -11.21 8.43 32.94
N ASP A 55 -11.61 7.16 32.97
CA ASP A 55 -11.66 6.34 34.18
C ASP A 55 -10.29 5.62 34.33
N LYS A 56 -9.69 5.74 35.51
CA LYS A 56 -8.49 4.99 35.89
C LYS A 56 -8.89 3.61 36.40
N LYS A 57 -8.61 2.57 35.63
CA LYS A 57 -8.85 1.16 35.98
C LYS A 57 -7.52 0.44 36.25
N GLN A 58 -7.57 -0.72 36.91
CA GLN A 58 -6.37 -1.55 37.09
C GLN A 58 -5.71 -1.92 35.74
N ALA A 59 -6.49 -2.04 34.67
CA ALA A 59 -6.04 -2.34 33.31
C ALA A 59 -5.57 -1.11 32.49
N GLY A 60 -5.64 0.12 33.06
CA GLY A 60 -5.23 1.34 32.33
C GLY A 60 -6.28 2.45 32.38
N TYR A 61 -6.31 3.25 31.33
CA TYR A 61 -7.23 4.38 31.11
C TYR A 61 -8.32 3.99 30.11
N ALA A 62 -9.58 4.09 30.51
CA ALA A 62 -10.73 3.91 29.62
C ALA A 62 -11.46 5.26 29.49
N PRO A 63 -11.90 5.70 28.30
CA PRO A 63 -12.70 6.90 28.19
C PRO A 63 -13.98 6.80 29.02
N THR A 64 -14.38 7.90 29.66
CA THR A 64 -15.71 8.06 30.24
C THR A 64 -16.75 8.24 29.13
N PRO A 65 -18.07 8.13 29.39
CA PRO A 65 -19.09 8.47 28.39
C PRO A 65 -18.94 9.89 27.82
N ALA A 66 -18.48 10.84 28.65
CA ALA A 66 -18.15 12.20 28.17
C ALA A 66 -16.89 12.20 27.30
N GLY A 67 -15.88 11.43 27.65
CA GLY A 67 -14.69 11.21 26.84
C GLY A 67 -15.02 10.60 25.48
N GLU A 68 -15.83 9.54 25.45
CA GLU A 68 -16.27 8.91 24.20
C GLU A 68 -17.03 9.87 23.28
N ALA A 69 -17.90 10.71 23.83
CA ALA A 69 -18.63 11.71 23.07
C ALA A 69 -17.72 12.79 22.46
N LEU A 70 -16.58 13.10 23.09
CA LEU A 70 -15.63 14.10 22.60
C LEU A 70 -14.55 13.52 21.64
N LEU A 71 -14.31 12.20 21.64
CA LEU A 71 -13.34 11.58 20.74
C LEU A 71 -13.53 11.94 19.27
N PRO A 72 -14.72 11.79 18.65
CA PRO A 72 -14.91 12.13 17.25
C PRO A 72 -14.68 13.62 16.94
N ILE A 73 -14.90 14.49 17.95
CA ILE A 73 -14.64 15.92 17.81
C ILE A 73 -13.14 16.19 17.82
N ALA A 74 -12.41 15.58 18.75
CA ALA A 74 -10.96 15.71 18.84
C ALA A 74 -10.25 15.14 17.60
N GLU A 75 -10.74 14.03 17.04
CA GLU A 75 -10.23 13.45 15.78
C GLU A 75 -10.43 14.39 14.59
N ARG A 76 -11.57 15.07 14.50
CA ARG A 76 -11.76 16.11 13.45
C ARG A 76 -10.80 17.28 13.62
N VAL A 77 -10.56 17.73 14.84
CA VAL A 77 -9.58 18.81 15.10
C VAL A 77 -8.17 18.37 14.70
N GLU A 78 -7.78 17.13 15.01
CA GLU A 78 -6.50 16.57 14.59
C GLU A 78 -6.40 16.53 13.06
N ALA A 79 -7.46 16.09 12.36
CA ALA A 79 -7.51 16.05 10.90
C ALA A 79 -7.37 17.46 10.28
N GLU A 80 -8.08 18.46 10.80
CA GLU A 80 -7.97 19.85 10.33
C GLU A 80 -6.59 20.46 10.60
N ALA A 81 -5.98 20.15 11.76
CA ALA A 81 -4.62 20.59 12.07
C ALA A 81 -3.58 19.97 11.13
N ARG A 82 -3.75 18.69 10.74
CA ARG A 82 -2.93 18.07 9.71
C ARG A 82 -3.13 18.73 8.35
N GLN A 83 -4.38 18.97 7.96
CA GLN A 83 -4.69 19.65 6.70
C GLN A 83 -4.08 21.06 6.63
N PHE A 84 -4.10 21.80 7.74
CA PHE A 84 -3.43 23.10 7.83
C PHE A 84 -1.92 22.98 7.64
N ALA A 85 -1.27 22.00 8.30
CA ALA A 85 0.16 21.76 8.17
C ALA A 85 0.53 21.35 6.73
N ASP A 86 -0.30 20.51 6.08
CA ASP A 86 -0.12 20.08 4.69
C ASP A 86 -0.28 21.26 3.72
N ALA A 87 -1.30 22.11 3.91
CA ALA A 87 -1.52 23.31 3.10
C ALA A 87 -0.40 24.36 3.28
N ALA A 88 0.12 24.52 4.49
CA ALA A 88 1.26 25.39 4.77
C ALA A 88 2.55 24.82 4.14
N GLY A 89 2.74 23.50 4.23
CA GLY A 89 3.86 22.80 3.59
C GLY A 89 3.80 22.86 2.05
N ALA A 90 2.61 22.83 1.46
CA ALA A 90 2.43 22.95 0.00
C ALA A 90 2.81 24.34 -0.53
N ARG A 91 2.60 25.39 0.25
CA ARG A 91 3.00 26.77 -0.13
C ARG A 91 4.50 27.05 -0.05
N THR A 92 5.21 26.30 0.79
CA THR A 92 6.67 26.46 1.01
C THR A 92 7.50 25.58 0.08
N ARG A 93 6.86 24.62 -0.61
CA ARG A 93 7.53 23.71 -1.54
C ARG A 93 7.20 24.14 -2.97
N GLU A 94 8.17 24.75 -3.64
CA GLU A 94 8.26 24.77 -5.10
C GLU A 94 8.07 23.32 -5.62
N ALA A 95 7.76 23.13 -6.90
CA ALA A 95 7.34 21.86 -7.50
C ALA A 95 8.23 20.62 -7.21
N GLY A 96 9.37 20.83 -6.54
CA GLY A 96 10.30 19.80 -6.10
C GLY A 96 9.95 19.21 -4.71
N GLY A 97 10.57 18.10 -4.38
CA GLY A 97 10.48 17.45 -3.08
C GLY A 97 10.36 15.93 -3.18
N LYS A 98 10.13 15.31 -2.04
CA LYS A 98 10.04 13.85 -1.94
C LYS A 98 8.62 13.36 -2.26
N VAL A 99 8.53 12.29 -3.06
CA VAL A 99 7.31 11.53 -3.33
C VAL A 99 7.58 10.07 -3.02
N ARG A 100 6.85 9.51 -2.06
CA ARG A 100 6.94 8.11 -1.68
C ARG A 100 5.86 7.30 -2.40
N ILE A 101 6.32 6.32 -3.20
CA ILE A 101 5.47 5.40 -3.95
C ILE A 101 5.54 4.04 -3.28
N THR A 102 4.38 3.43 -2.97
CA THR A 102 4.30 2.06 -2.45
C THR A 102 3.66 1.14 -3.48
N THR A 103 4.24 -0.07 -3.64
CA THR A 103 3.73 -1.08 -4.58
C THR A 103 4.27 -2.47 -4.22
N GLU A 104 3.77 -3.49 -4.88
CA GLU A 104 4.41 -4.82 -4.84
C GLU A 104 5.71 -4.81 -5.66
N GLU A 105 6.70 -5.57 -5.20
CA GLU A 105 8.04 -5.61 -5.78
C GLU A 105 8.03 -5.95 -7.28
N ILE A 106 7.13 -6.85 -7.71
CA ILE A 106 7.04 -7.24 -9.12
C ILE A 106 6.60 -6.08 -10.03
N TYR A 107 5.70 -5.22 -9.57
CA TYR A 107 5.31 -4.03 -10.32
C TYR A 107 6.37 -2.92 -10.24
N ALA A 108 7.06 -2.81 -9.10
CA ALA A 108 8.18 -1.89 -8.96
C ALA A 108 9.26 -2.16 -10.01
N MET A 109 9.66 -3.42 -10.13
CA MET A 109 10.72 -3.83 -11.05
C MET A 109 10.24 -3.90 -12.51
N GLY A 110 9.05 -4.45 -12.75
CA GLY A 110 8.56 -4.70 -14.10
C GLY A 110 7.90 -3.50 -14.77
N LEU A 111 7.29 -2.60 -14.00
CA LEU A 111 6.53 -1.47 -14.55
C LEU A 111 7.14 -0.11 -14.19
N LEU A 112 7.49 0.11 -12.91
CA LEU A 112 7.88 1.44 -12.46
C LEU A 112 9.34 1.79 -12.76
N ALA A 113 10.28 0.86 -12.59
CA ALA A 113 11.70 1.16 -12.71
C ALA A 113 12.10 1.86 -14.04
N PRO A 114 11.65 1.40 -15.22
CA PRO A 114 11.93 2.09 -16.48
C PRO A 114 11.31 3.50 -16.54
N LEU A 115 10.10 3.65 -16.00
CA LEU A 115 9.35 4.91 -15.99
C LEU A 115 9.94 5.93 -15.02
N LEU A 116 10.43 5.47 -13.86
CA LEU A 116 11.05 6.35 -12.86
C LEU A 116 12.34 6.99 -13.36
N ARG A 117 13.08 6.32 -14.26
CA ARG A 117 14.21 6.94 -14.96
C ARG A 117 13.73 8.08 -15.85
N GLU A 118 12.71 7.86 -16.68
CA GLU A 118 12.14 8.92 -17.54
C GLU A 118 11.55 10.07 -16.70
N LEU A 119 10.89 9.76 -15.60
CA LEU A 119 10.37 10.76 -14.66
C LEU A 119 11.48 11.63 -14.08
N HIS A 120 12.60 11.02 -13.68
CA HIS A 120 13.75 11.74 -13.13
C HIS A 120 14.37 12.70 -14.17
N ASP A 121 14.44 12.27 -15.44
CA ASP A 121 14.96 13.12 -16.53
C ASP A 121 14.05 14.34 -16.78
N LEU A 122 12.72 14.20 -16.57
CA LEU A 122 11.74 15.27 -16.74
C LEU A 122 11.58 16.16 -15.49
N HIS A 123 11.76 15.59 -14.31
CA HIS A 123 11.53 16.22 -13.01
C HIS A 123 12.68 15.91 -12.04
N PRO A 124 13.91 16.40 -12.32
CA PRO A 124 15.08 16.10 -11.48
C PRO A 124 14.97 16.67 -10.06
N GLU A 125 14.07 17.63 -9.84
CA GLU A 125 13.74 18.20 -8.53
C GLU A 125 12.88 17.31 -7.64
N ILE A 126 12.29 16.22 -8.20
CA ILE A 126 11.45 15.28 -7.45
C ILE A 126 12.29 14.07 -7.02
N LEU A 127 12.44 13.88 -5.71
CA LEU A 127 13.05 12.69 -5.14
C LEU A 127 11.99 11.59 -4.98
N ILE A 128 12.14 10.48 -5.68
CA ILE A 128 11.26 9.32 -5.52
C ILE A 128 11.82 8.37 -4.47
N GLU A 129 11.00 8.03 -3.48
CA GLU A 129 11.21 6.88 -2.59
C GLU A 129 10.25 5.76 -2.97
N LEU A 130 10.80 4.60 -3.35
CA LEU A 130 10.03 3.42 -3.71
C LEU A 130 10.01 2.44 -2.54
N ASP A 131 8.83 2.21 -1.96
CA ASP A 131 8.60 1.23 -0.89
C ASP A 131 7.90 0.00 -1.47
N THR A 132 8.62 -1.13 -1.48
CA THR A 132 8.14 -2.42 -2.00
C THR A 132 7.86 -3.44 -0.91
N GLY A 133 7.68 -2.98 0.34
CA GLY A 133 7.39 -3.83 1.48
C GLY A 133 6.09 -4.63 1.29
N GLN A 134 6.03 -5.81 1.95
CA GLN A 134 4.82 -6.67 1.91
C GLN A 134 3.64 -6.06 2.69
N GLN A 135 3.90 -5.10 3.57
CA GLN A 135 2.85 -4.42 4.32
C GLN A 135 2.21 -3.34 3.46
N VAL A 136 0.88 -3.35 3.45
CA VAL A 136 0.11 -2.28 2.81
C VAL A 136 0.32 -1.00 3.62
N ARG A 137 0.96 0.00 2.99
CA ARG A 137 1.13 1.32 3.60
C ARG A 137 -0.17 2.10 3.54
N ASP A 138 -0.49 2.78 4.63
CA ASP A 138 -1.67 3.64 4.69
C ASP A 138 -1.36 5.00 4.08
N LEU A 139 -2.12 5.34 3.02
CA LEU A 139 -2.04 6.66 2.39
C LEU A 139 -2.66 7.75 3.29
N GLY A 140 -3.62 7.38 4.13
CA GLY A 140 -4.29 8.28 5.07
C GLY A 140 -3.37 8.74 6.18
N ASP A 141 -2.51 7.86 6.69
CA ASP A 141 -1.53 8.17 7.74
C ASP A 141 -0.24 8.81 7.21
N GLY A 142 -0.16 9.03 5.89
CA GLY A 142 1.02 9.64 5.25
C GLY A 142 2.24 8.74 5.22
N GLU A 143 2.06 7.42 5.34
CA GLU A 143 3.16 6.46 5.20
C GLU A 143 3.66 6.38 3.76
N ALA A 144 2.77 6.66 2.78
CA ALA A 144 3.11 6.82 1.37
C ALA A 144 2.21 7.89 0.72
N ASP A 145 2.66 8.46 -0.38
CA ASP A 145 1.95 9.50 -1.13
C ASP A 145 1.14 8.91 -2.29
N ILE A 146 1.69 7.90 -2.95
CA ILE A 146 1.11 7.22 -4.11
C ILE A 146 1.19 5.72 -3.91
N ALA A 147 0.15 4.99 -4.31
CA ALA A 147 0.17 3.54 -4.34
C ALA A 147 -0.19 3.01 -5.73
N LEU A 148 0.61 2.06 -6.24
CA LEU A 148 0.24 1.22 -7.37
C LEU A 148 -0.22 -0.12 -6.79
N ARG A 149 -1.52 -0.45 -6.91
CA ARG A 149 -2.12 -1.63 -6.28
C ARG A 149 -3.07 -2.35 -7.23
N SER A 150 -3.10 -3.66 -7.08
CA SER A 150 -4.07 -4.53 -7.74
C SER A 150 -5.04 -5.11 -6.73
N PHE A 151 -6.33 -4.84 -6.90
CA PHE A 151 -7.38 -5.39 -6.04
C PHE A 151 -8.73 -5.45 -6.78
N SER A 152 -9.68 -6.19 -6.19
CA SER A 152 -11.09 -6.23 -6.57
C SER A 152 -11.94 -5.57 -5.48
N GLY A 153 -13.03 -4.93 -5.86
CA GLY A 153 -13.93 -4.24 -4.93
C GLY A 153 -13.67 -2.74 -4.81
N GLU A 154 -14.12 -2.17 -3.68
CA GLU A 154 -14.07 -0.74 -3.45
C GLU A 154 -12.67 -0.24 -3.11
N GLN A 155 -12.42 1.01 -3.44
CA GLN A 155 -11.17 1.68 -3.07
C GLN A 155 -11.12 1.94 -1.55
N PRO A 156 -9.93 1.93 -0.94
CA PRO A 156 -9.76 2.28 0.46
C PRO A 156 -10.35 3.68 0.76
N ALA A 157 -10.95 3.83 1.94
CA ALA A 157 -11.55 5.10 2.36
C ALA A 157 -10.54 6.26 2.31
N GLY A 158 -10.99 7.45 1.92
CA GLY A 158 -10.15 8.65 1.81
C GLY A 158 -9.15 8.63 0.65
N THR A 159 -9.16 7.58 -0.19
CA THR A 159 -8.31 7.53 -1.38
C THR A 159 -9.07 7.92 -2.64
N VAL A 160 -8.34 8.49 -3.59
CA VAL A 160 -8.80 8.73 -4.95
C VAL A 160 -7.89 7.98 -5.91
N GLY A 161 -8.46 7.34 -6.91
CA GLY A 161 -7.71 6.47 -7.79
C GLY A 161 -8.09 6.58 -9.25
N ARG A 162 -7.11 6.25 -10.11
CA ARG A 162 -7.28 6.14 -11.55
C ARG A 162 -7.05 4.69 -11.96
N SER A 163 -8.05 4.07 -12.59
CA SER A 163 -7.95 2.71 -13.11
C SER A 163 -7.02 2.64 -14.31
N LEU A 164 -6.04 1.75 -14.24
CA LEU A 164 -5.11 1.49 -15.34
C LEU A 164 -5.65 0.41 -16.29
N GLY A 165 -6.37 -0.58 -15.77
CA GLY A 165 -6.92 -1.69 -16.54
C GLY A 165 -7.00 -2.96 -15.71
N ARG A 166 -7.32 -4.08 -16.37
CA ARG A 166 -7.37 -5.39 -15.76
C ARG A 166 -5.96 -5.82 -15.36
N ASP A 167 -5.87 -6.53 -14.24
CA ASP A 167 -4.64 -7.18 -13.78
C ASP A 167 -4.83 -8.70 -13.83
N ASP A 168 -4.70 -9.23 -15.02
CA ASP A 168 -4.80 -10.67 -15.27
C ASP A 168 -3.47 -11.36 -14.94
N TRP A 169 -3.57 -12.59 -14.48
CA TRP A 169 -2.46 -13.45 -14.12
C TRP A 169 -2.59 -14.80 -14.82
N THR A 170 -1.47 -15.32 -15.32
CA THR A 170 -1.44 -16.67 -15.91
C THR A 170 -0.05 -17.29 -15.76
N LEU A 171 0.14 -18.46 -16.36
CA LEU A 171 1.39 -19.21 -16.29
C LEU A 171 2.34 -18.82 -17.41
N TYR A 172 3.61 -18.67 -17.04
CA TYR A 172 4.70 -18.31 -17.93
C TYR A 172 5.89 -19.26 -17.74
N CYS A 173 6.61 -19.51 -18.81
CA CYS A 173 7.96 -20.12 -18.81
C CYS A 173 8.93 -19.23 -19.59
N SER A 174 10.23 -19.44 -19.42
CA SER A 174 11.22 -18.79 -20.28
C SER A 174 11.34 -19.48 -21.65
N ARG A 175 11.84 -18.74 -22.65
CA ARG A 175 12.15 -19.32 -23.97
C ARG A 175 13.14 -20.46 -23.89
N ASP A 176 14.13 -20.36 -23.00
CA ASP A 176 15.09 -21.42 -22.76
C ASP A 176 14.42 -22.69 -22.19
N TYR A 177 13.52 -22.53 -21.23
CA TYR A 177 12.72 -23.65 -20.72
C TYR A 177 11.87 -24.30 -21.84
N ALA A 178 11.17 -23.45 -22.61
CA ALA A 178 10.33 -23.88 -23.71
C ALA A 178 11.11 -24.66 -24.79
N ALA A 179 12.32 -24.21 -25.08
CA ALA A 179 13.20 -24.93 -26.05
C ALA A 179 13.60 -26.33 -25.58
N ARG A 180 13.73 -26.55 -24.28
CA ARG A 180 14.12 -27.83 -23.68
C ARG A 180 12.94 -28.78 -23.39
N HIS A 181 11.81 -28.23 -22.98
CA HIS A 181 10.69 -28.98 -22.41
C HIS A 181 9.37 -28.81 -23.18
N GLY A 182 9.32 -27.92 -24.16
CA GLY A 182 8.09 -27.50 -24.82
C GLY A 182 7.29 -26.48 -23.99
N VAL A 183 6.21 -26.00 -24.58
CA VAL A 183 5.23 -25.13 -23.93
C VAL A 183 3.94 -25.92 -23.76
N PRO A 184 3.38 -26.03 -22.55
CA PRO A 184 2.12 -26.77 -22.39
C PRO A 184 1.00 -26.03 -23.14
N ALA A 185 0.29 -26.76 -24.01
CA ALA A 185 -0.83 -26.23 -24.78
C ALA A 185 -2.16 -26.33 -24.02
N SER A 186 -2.19 -27.08 -22.92
CA SER A 186 -3.37 -27.26 -22.09
C SER A 186 -3.00 -27.38 -20.60
N VAL A 187 -4.02 -27.29 -19.74
CA VAL A 187 -3.85 -27.48 -18.30
C VAL A 187 -3.40 -28.89 -17.96
N GLU A 188 -3.85 -29.90 -18.73
CA GLU A 188 -3.49 -31.30 -18.55
C GLU A 188 -2.01 -31.53 -18.80
N GLU A 189 -1.42 -30.86 -19.78
CA GLU A 189 -0.01 -30.97 -20.12
C GLU A 189 0.90 -30.35 -19.04
N LEU A 190 0.39 -29.45 -18.19
CA LEU A 190 1.15 -28.93 -17.05
C LEU A 190 1.67 -30.01 -16.11
N ARG A 191 1.05 -31.20 -16.10
CA ARG A 191 1.51 -32.37 -15.30
C ARG A 191 2.92 -32.85 -15.70
N ASN A 192 3.35 -32.53 -16.92
CA ASN A 192 4.66 -32.91 -17.46
C ASN A 192 5.74 -31.85 -17.22
N HIS A 193 5.40 -30.76 -16.53
CA HIS A 193 6.28 -29.62 -16.32
C HIS A 193 6.55 -29.36 -14.83
N ALA A 194 7.74 -28.82 -14.55
CA ALA A 194 8.09 -28.35 -13.21
C ALA A 194 7.32 -27.05 -12.91
N ILE A 195 6.61 -27.03 -11.79
CA ILE A 195 5.88 -25.86 -11.33
C ILE A 195 6.69 -25.17 -10.24
N VAL A 196 6.81 -23.84 -10.33
CA VAL A 196 7.37 -23.01 -9.27
C VAL A 196 6.20 -22.42 -8.49
N GLY A 197 6.10 -22.77 -7.23
CA GLY A 197 5.08 -22.28 -6.31
C GLY A 197 5.56 -21.10 -5.47
N GLY A 198 4.64 -20.48 -4.74
CA GLY A 198 4.93 -19.37 -3.84
C GLY A 198 4.42 -18.04 -4.37
N GLY A 199 5.21 -16.98 -4.17
CA GLY A 199 4.84 -15.60 -4.51
C GLY A 199 4.44 -14.76 -3.29
N GLY A 200 4.29 -15.40 -2.13
CA GLY A 200 3.98 -14.74 -0.84
C GLY A 200 2.51 -14.40 -0.64
N GLY A 201 2.11 -14.25 0.62
CA GLY A 201 0.82 -13.71 1.07
C GLY A 201 -0.41 -14.25 0.34
N ASN A 202 -1.31 -13.35 0.00
CA ASN A 202 -2.59 -13.67 -0.67
C ASN A 202 -2.42 -14.27 -2.07
N LEU A 203 -1.35 -13.92 -2.79
CA LEU A 203 -1.07 -14.51 -4.10
C LEU A 203 -0.85 -16.03 -3.96
N TRP A 204 -0.03 -16.43 -2.99
CA TRP A 204 0.24 -17.85 -2.77
C TRP A 204 -1.02 -18.63 -2.38
N ILE A 205 -1.87 -18.08 -1.52
CA ILE A 205 -3.13 -18.73 -1.11
C ILE A 205 -4.00 -19.02 -2.34
N GLN A 206 -4.19 -18.05 -3.22
CA GLN A 206 -5.01 -18.19 -4.44
C GLN A 206 -4.36 -19.13 -5.45
N TYR A 207 -3.05 -19.00 -5.64
CA TYR A 207 -2.29 -19.84 -6.57
C TYR A 207 -2.27 -21.31 -6.12
N GLN A 208 -2.04 -21.56 -4.83
CA GLN A 208 -2.10 -22.91 -4.26
C GLN A 208 -3.49 -23.54 -4.40
N ALA A 209 -4.55 -22.79 -4.09
CA ALA A 209 -5.92 -23.27 -4.26
C ALA A 209 -6.21 -23.63 -5.73
N TRP A 210 -5.70 -22.85 -6.67
CA TRP A 210 -5.81 -23.13 -8.09
C TRP A 210 -5.02 -24.38 -8.50
N LEU A 211 -3.75 -24.52 -8.11
CA LEU A 211 -2.95 -25.72 -8.37
C LEU A 211 -3.63 -26.98 -7.81
N LYS A 212 -4.21 -26.87 -6.61
CA LYS A 212 -4.98 -27.96 -5.98
C LYS A 212 -6.20 -28.34 -6.81
N SER A 213 -6.94 -27.35 -7.32
CA SER A 213 -8.11 -27.60 -8.18
C SER A 213 -7.77 -28.34 -9.48
N LEU A 214 -6.51 -28.28 -9.91
CA LEU A 214 -5.97 -28.93 -11.09
C LEU A 214 -5.25 -30.25 -10.78
N GLY A 215 -5.09 -30.61 -9.50
CA GLY A 215 -4.30 -31.77 -9.06
C GLY A 215 -2.82 -31.65 -9.44
N LEU A 216 -2.25 -30.45 -9.31
CA LEU A 216 -0.85 -30.13 -9.65
C LEU A 216 0.02 -29.85 -8.43
N GLU A 217 -0.45 -30.11 -7.22
CA GLU A 217 0.28 -29.83 -5.98
C GLU A 217 1.59 -30.62 -5.90
N ASP A 218 1.60 -31.86 -6.37
CA ASP A 218 2.75 -32.75 -6.44
C ASP A 218 3.79 -32.36 -7.52
N LYS A 219 3.44 -31.42 -8.39
CA LYS A 219 4.32 -30.90 -9.45
C LYS A 219 5.10 -29.65 -9.01
N VAL A 220 4.81 -29.12 -7.83
CA VAL A 220 5.56 -27.98 -7.29
C VAL A 220 6.96 -28.45 -6.88
N ALA A 221 7.93 -28.06 -7.70
CA ALA A 221 9.34 -28.48 -7.54
C ALA A 221 10.16 -27.48 -6.71
N MET A 222 9.69 -26.24 -6.58
CA MET A 222 10.35 -25.17 -5.82
C MET A 222 9.31 -24.16 -5.33
N HIS A 223 9.58 -23.55 -4.17
CA HIS A 223 8.79 -22.45 -3.63
C HIS A 223 9.63 -21.18 -3.51
N HIS A 224 9.04 -20.04 -3.91
CA HIS A 224 9.60 -18.72 -3.66
C HIS A 224 8.71 -17.91 -2.71
N ALA A 225 9.34 -17.12 -1.82
CA ALA A 225 8.59 -16.29 -0.87
C ALA A 225 7.97 -15.02 -1.47
N THR A 226 8.42 -14.60 -2.67
CA THR A 226 7.99 -13.36 -3.33
C THR A 226 7.63 -13.60 -4.80
N SER A 227 6.79 -12.73 -5.37
CA SER A 227 6.44 -12.76 -6.79
C SER A 227 7.63 -12.47 -7.71
N THR A 228 8.58 -11.64 -7.28
CA THR A 228 9.86 -11.41 -7.98
C THR A 228 10.73 -12.63 -7.98
N GLY A 229 10.70 -13.42 -6.92
CA GLY A 229 11.36 -14.71 -6.88
C GLY A 229 10.78 -15.72 -7.89
N LEU A 230 9.45 -15.72 -8.07
CA LEU A 230 8.81 -16.51 -9.15
C LEU A 230 9.32 -16.07 -10.52
N LEU A 231 9.34 -14.76 -10.78
CA LEU A 231 9.85 -14.21 -12.05
C LEU A 231 11.31 -14.61 -12.30
N SER A 232 12.15 -14.53 -11.26
CA SER A 232 13.57 -14.93 -11.34
C SER A 232 13.71 -16.42 -11.67
N ALA A 233 12.93 -17.29 -11.02
CA ALA A 233 12.97 -18.72 -11.26
C ALA A 233 12.49 -19.08 -12.68
N VAL A 234 11.47 -18.41 -13.18
CA VAL A 234 11.00 -18.58 -14.57
C VAL A 234 12.09 -18.14 -15.55
N ARG A 235 12.67 -16.95 -15.37
CA ARG A 235 13.76 -16.45 -16.23
C ARG A 235 14.98 -17.36 -16.27
N SER A 236 15.31 -18.01 -15.14
CA SER A 236 16.42 -18.96 -15.08
C SER A 236 16.13 -20.29 -15.80
N GLY A 237 14.92 -20.48 -16.32
CA GLY A 237 14.53 -21.71 -17.00
C GLY A 237 14.29 -22.88 -16.05
N PHE A 238 13.99 -22.62 -14.77
CA PHE A 238 13.70 -23.68 -13.80
C PHE A 238 12.36 -24.38 -14.07
N GLY A 239 11.33 -23.61 -14.43
CA GLY A 239 10.00 -24.16 -14.61
C GLY A 239 8.97 -23.09 -14.98
N ILE A 240 7.71 -23.41 -14.69
CA ILE A 240 6.54 -22.59 -14.99
C ILE A 240 6.01 -21.98 -13.70
N ALA A 241 5.71 -20.68 -13.70
CA ALA A 241 5.07 -20.00 -12.56
C ALA A 241 3.94 -19.06 -13.01
N VAL A 242 3.07 -18.72 -12.06
CA VAL A 242 2.07 -17.67 -12.23
C VAL A 242 2.74 -16.30 -12.14
N LEU A 243 2.48 -15.44 -13.14
CA LEU A 243 2.99 -14.07 -13.18
C LEU A 243 1.88 -13.12 -13.66
N PRO A 244 1.93 -11.83 -13.29
CA PRO A 244 1.00 -10.83 -13.82
C PRO A 244 1.29 -10.55 -15.29
N CYS A 245 0.25 -10.62 -16.13
CA CYS A 245 0.37 -10.39 -17.57
C CYS A 245 0.98 -9.02 -17.90
N VAL A 246 0.59 -7.99 -17.13
CA VAL A 246 1.10 -6.62 -17.31
C VAL A 246 2.62 -6.48 -17.14
N VAL A 247 3.26 -7.45 -16.51
CA VAL A 247 4.73 -7.51 -16.37
C VAL A 247 5.33 -8.53 -17.33
N ALA A 248 4.76 -9.74 -17.39
CA ALA A 248 5.37 -10.86 -18.07
C ALA A 248 5.26 -10.79 -19.60
N ASP A 249 4.19 -10.19 -20.14
CA ASP A 249 4.01 -10.05 -21.59
C ASP A 249 4.97 -9.04 -22.22
N ALA A 250 5.48 -8.10 -21.41
CA ALA A 250 6.49 -7.13 -21.85
C ALA A 250 7.91 -7.74 -21.86
N ASP A 251 8.11 -8.90 -21.28
CA ASP A 251 9.41 -9.57 -21.21
C ASP A 251 9.60 -10.46 -22.43
N ALA A 252 10.51 -10.08 -23.32
CA ALA A 252 10.79 -10.81 -24.55
C ALA A 252 11.30 -12.26 -24.35
N ASP A 253 11.85 -12.56 -23.16
CA ASP A 253 12.37 -13.88 -22.81
C ASP A 253 11.30 -14.81 -22.22
N LEU A 254 10.09 -14.30 -21.97
CA LEU A 254 9.00 -15.09 -21.43
C LEU A 254 7.99 -15.49 -22.50
N ILE A 255 7.35 -16.62 -22.26
CA ILE A 255 6.29 -17.19 -23.11
C ILE A 255 5.09 -17.47 -22.21
N ARG A 256 3.93 -16.98 -22.59
CA ARG A 256 2.66 -17.31 -21.97
C ARG A 256 2.31 -18.77 -22.29
N CYS A 257 2.12 -19.58 -21.25
CA CYS A 257 1.83 -21.01 -21.42
C CYS A 257 0.36 -21.29 -21.72
N ILE A 258 -0.54 -20.60 -21.01
CA ILE A 258 -2.00 -20.75 -21.19
C ILE A 258 -2.66 -19.38 -21.18
N PRO A 259 -3.85 -19.23 -21.81
CA PRO A 259 -4.60 -17.99 -21.74
C PRO A 259 -4.88 -17.57 -20.30
N PRO A 260 -4.86 -16.27 -19.99
CA PRO A 260 -5.21 -15.79 -18.65
C PRO A 260 -6.66 -16.14 -18.34
N ARG A 261 -6.90 -16.62 -17.13
CA ARG A 261 -8.28 -16.66 -16.63
C ARG A 261 -8.69 -15.23 -16.28
N PRO A 262 -9.96 -14.86 -16.53
CA PRO A 262 -10.46 -13.56 -16.10
C PRO A 262 -10.11 -13.39 -14.63
N SER A 263 -9.28 -12.41 -14.31
CA SER A 263 -9.00 -12.03 -12.94
C SER A 263 -10.34 -11.72 -12.29
N HIS A 264 -10.68 -12.31 -11.16
CA HIS A 264 -11.97 -12.12 -10.47
C HIS A 264 -12.27 -10.63 -10.17
N GLY A 265 -12.31 -9.79 -11.22
CA GLY A 265 -12.51 -8.35 -11.14
C GLY A 265 -11.31 -7.56 -10.59
N ARG A 266 -10.10 -8.14 -10.56
CA ARG A 266 -8.90 -7.39 -10.17
C ARG A 266 -8.56 -6.33 -11.20
N VAL A 267 -8.29 -5.14 -10.71
CA VAL A 267 -7.92 -3.98 -11.51
C VAL A 267 -6.65 -3.38 -10.92
N LEU A 268 -5.74 -2.99 -11.79
CA LEU A 268 -4.57 -2.23 -11.39
C LEU A 268 -4.93 -0.76 -11.24
N TRP A 269 -4.65 -0.20 -10.08
CA TRP A 269 -4.99 1.16 -9.69
C TRP A 269 -3.77 1.97 -9.34
N LEU A 270 -3.79 3.24 -9.73
CA LEU A 270 -2.88 4.26 -9.23
C LEU A 270 -3.69 5.14 -8.26
N LEU A 271 -3.33 5.08 -6.97
CA LEU A 271 -4.07 5.70 -5.86
C LEU A 271 -3.24 6.80 -5.21
N THR A 272 -3.93 7.81 -4.67
CA THR A 272 -3.36 8.78 -3.72
C THR A 272 -4.43 9.15 -2.70
N HIS A 273 -4.06 9.79 -1.61
CA HIS A 273 -5.04 10.31 -0.65
C HIS A 273 -5.65 11.62 -1.16
N GLU A 274 -6.96 11.80 -0.93
CA GLU A 274 -7.71 12.98 -1.41
C GLU A 274 -7.13 14.32 -0.92
N ARG A 275 -6.51 14.35 0.28
CA ARG A 275 -5.88 15.55 0.86
C ARG A 275 -4.69 16.08 0.07
N ILE A 276 -3.87 15.19 -0.52
CA ILE A 276 -2.62 15.55 -1.18
C ILE A 276 -2.70 15.49 -2.72
N ARG A 277 -3.82 15.03 -3.28
CA ARG A 277 -3.99 14.83 -4.74
C ARG A 277 -3.75 16.08 -5.58
N HIS A 278 -3.83 17.26 -4.98
CA HIS A 278 -3.63 18.55 -5.66
C HIS A 278 -2.23 19.13 -5.45
N GLU A 279 -1.37 18.50 -4.65
CA GLU A 279 0.02 18.93 -4.52
C GLU A 279 0.74 18.81 -5.85
N PRO A 280 1.44 19.87 -6.32
CA PRO A 280 2.05 19.89 -7.66
C PRO A 280 2.94 18.69 -7.96
N ARG A 281 3.83 18.28 -6.99
CA ARG A 281 4.71 17.14 -7.15
C ARG A 281 3.95 15.81 -7.25
N ILE A 282 2.90 15.62 -6.43
CA ILE A 282 2.08 14.41 -6.45
C ILE A 282 1.34 14.30 -7.77
N ARG A 283 0.76 15.41 -8.22
CA ARG A 283 0.04 15.47 -9.49
C ARG A 283 0.96 15.22 -10.69
N ALA A 284 2.16 15.82 -10.71
CA ALA A 284 3.14 15.58 -11.77
C ALA A 284 3.50 14.10 -11.89
N VAL A 285 3.79 13.43 -10.74
CA VAL A 285 4.13 12.01 -10.72
C VAL A 285 2.93 11.13 -11.13
N ILE A 286 1.73 11.41 -10.59
CA ILE A 286 0.52 10.63 -10.93
C ILE A 286 0.16 10.79 -12.41
N ASP A 287 0.15 12.00 -12.95
CA ASP A 287 -0.22 12.23 -14.36
C ASP A 287 0.78 11.54 -15.28
N PHE A 288 2.08 11.68 -15.01
CA PHE A 288 3.13 10.99 -15.76
C PHE A 288 2.96 9.46 -15.72
N LEU A 289 2.87 8.88 -14.53
CA LEU A 289 2.74 7.42 -14.37
C LEU A 289 1.44 6.91 -15.00
N PHE A 290 0.34 7.63 -14.83
CA PHE A 290 -0.95 7.21 -15.38
C PHE A 290 -0.91 7.13 -16.90
N GLU A 291 -0.39 8.15 -17.58
CA GLU A 291 -0.31 8.14 -19.04
C GLU A 291 0.51 6.97 -19.58
N ARG A 292 1.67 6.70 -18.97
CA ARG A 292 2.57 5.63 -19.40
C ARG A 292 2.01 4.26 -19.11
N LEU A 293 1.56 4.03 -17.86
CA LEU A 293 1.01 2.74 -17.44
C LEU A 293 -0.30 2.42 -18.15
N LYS A 294 -1.20 3.40 -18.34
CA LYS A 294 -2.45 3.20 -19.07
C LYS A 294 -2.20 2.76 -20.51
N LYS A 295 -1.24 3.39 -21.18
CA LYS A 295 -0.84 3.02 -22.55
C LYS A 295 -0.22 1.62 -22.58
N HIS A 296 0.62 1.30 -21.59
CA HIS A 296 1.25 -0.02 -21.48
C HIS A 296 0.19 -1.12 -21.29
N VAL A 297 -0.72 -0.97 -20.32
CA VAL A 297 -1.78 -1.96 -20.06
C VAL A 297 -2.68 -2.13 -21.30
N ALA A 298 -3.07 -1.03 -21.97
CA ALA A 298 -3.90 -1.08 -23.17
C ALA A 298 -3.21 -1.73 -24.38
N SER A 299 -1.88 -1.82 -24.41
CA SER A 299 -1.15 -2.49 -25.49
C SER A 299 -1.08 -4.02 -25.35
N LEU A 300 -1.55 -4.56 -24.22
CA LEU A 300 -1.52 -5.99 -23.90
C LEU A 300 -2.91 -6.67 -24.07
N ASP A 301 -3.98 -5.87 -24.18
CA ASP A 301 -5.35 -6.32 -24.52
C ASP A 301 -5.48 -6.53 -26.04
#